data_4b9f909d375ec70f1b819c1ff8d570f1
#
_entry.id   4b9f909d375ec70f1b819c1ff8d570f1
#
_cell.length_a   1.000
_cell.length_b   1.000
_cell.length_c   1.000
_cell.angle_alpha   90.00
_cell.angle_beta   90.00
_cell.angle_gamma   90.00
#
_symmetry.space_group_name_H-M   'P 1'
#
loop_
_entity.id
_entity.type
_entity.pdbx_description
1 polymer ?
#
loop_
_entity_poly.entity_id
_entity_poly.type
_entity_poly.pdbx_seq_one_letter_code
_entity_poly.pdbx_strand_id
1 'polypeptide(L)'
;MDGPDRSNGLLSSRKVHADQVDIDTPLVRELVAAQFPQWAALPLEPVDSSGLVNAIYRLGTDLSVRLPFRPTITDEVRREQAKLAALAPFLPVAIPSVEAIGSPTDAFPGEWSVHRWLSGTNPSPDALADPRRLATDLAAFVDAFRRIDLPDRPPAYPGERRTRAPMVSMDSSTRKAIGELDGLIDTRAALLSWEESLAAPYDGREVWVHSDLKPSNLLVSAEGRLTAVIDFETCGVGDPACDLFPVWYLLPASGRDEFRAALDVDDVTWLRGRGRVLSQALGYLRDYKDTKPTLANYARHALGEVLAASR
;
A
#
# COMPACT_ATOMS: atom_id res chain seq x y z
N MET A 1 43.80 14.36 -17.82
CA MET A 1 43.31 12.97 -17.94
C MET A 1 42.44 12.71 -16.73
N ASP A 2 41.18 13.08 -16.85
CA ASP A 2 40.21 12.93 -15.80
C ASP A 2 39.62 11.52 -15.88
N GLY A 3 39.68 10.79 -14.75
CA GLY A 3 39.16 9.46 -14.65
C GLY A 3 37.62 9.50 -14.53
N PRO A 4 36.91 8.43 -14.92
CA PRO A 4 35.47 8.43 -14.95
C PRO A 4 34.90 8.48 -13.55
N ASP A 5 33.97 9.43 -13.35
CA ASP A 5 33.09 9.58 -12.22
C ASP A 5 32.30 8.29 -11.99
N ARG A 6 32.59 7.62 -10.89
CA ARG A 6 31.81 6.47 -10.41
C ARG A 6 30.68 7.01 -9.55
N SER A 7 29.62 7.49 -10.18
CA SER A 7 28.33 7.64 -9.51
C SER A 7 27.76 6.25 -9.21
N ASN A 8 28.20 5.70 -8.08
CA ASN A 8 27.69 4.48 -7.50
C ASN A 8 26.18 4.66 -7.22
N GLY A 9 25.36 3.75 -7.75
CA GLY A 9 23.92 3.72 -7.58
C GLY A 9 23.47 3.52 -6.13
N LEU A 10 23.70 4.53 -5.32
CA LEU A 10 23.04 4.71 -4.04
C LEU A 10 21.60 5.05 -4.36
N LEU A 11 20.67 4.19 -3.96
CA LEU A 11 19.30 4.62 -3.65
C LEU A 11 19.42 5.60 -2.48
N SER A 12 19.94 6.80 -2.75
CA SER A 12 19.96 7.91 -1.80
C SER A 12 18.55 8.45 -1.66
N SER A 13 17.64 7.61 -1.19
CA SER A 13 16.44 8.12 -0.55
C SER A 13 16.93 8.81 0.71
N ARG A 14 16.79 10.14 0.76
CA ARG A 14 16.99 10.93 1.96
C ARG A 14 16.36 10.15 3.13
N LYS A 15 17.18 9.71 4.12
CA LYS A 15 16.71 8.95 5.29
C LYS A 15 15.48 9.66 5.85
N VAL A 16 14.35 8.97 5.87
CA VAL A 16 13.11 9.49 6.47
C VAL A 16 13.23 9.49 7.99
N HIS A 17 14.09 8.59 8.52
CA HIS A 17 14.35 8.45 9.95
C HIS A 17 15.84 8.22 10.21
N ALA A 18 16.34 8.79 11.32
CA ALA A 18 17.77 8.73 11.67
C ALA A 18 18.29 7.31 11.99
N ASP A 19 17.40 6.39 12.33
CA ASP A 19 17.66 5.00 12.71
C ASP A 19 17.58 3.99 11.53
N GLN A 20 17.47 4.49 10.30
CA GLN A 20 17.48 3.63 9.11
C GLN A 20 18.89 3.13 8.79
N VAL A 21 18.99 1.83 8.45
CA VAL A 21 20.21 1.20 7.96
C VAL A 21 20.44 1.61 6.51
N ASP A 22 21.70 1.85 6.14
CA ASP A 22 22.09 2.07 4.75
C ASP A 22 22.13 0.73 4.02
N ILE A 23 21.28 0.59 3.01
CA ILE A 23 21.15 -0.62 2.21
C ILE A 23 21.58 -0.28 0.80
N ASP A 24 22.66 -0.94 0.33
CA ASP A 24 23.19 -0.79 -1.01
C ASP A 24 23.25 -2.14 -1.76
N THR A 25 23.49 -2.07 -3.06
CA THR A 25 23.58 -3.27 -3.91
C THR A 25 24.69 -4.25 -3.49
N PRO A 26 25.90 -3.80 -3.10
CA PRO A 26 26.93 -4.69 -2.54
C PRO A 26 26.48 -5.50 -1.33
N LEU A 27 25.86 -4.85 -0.33
CA LEU A 27 25.33 -5.52 0.86
C LEU A 27 24.30 -6.59 0.49
N VAL A 28 23.34 -6.23 -0.34
CA VAL A 28 22.27 -7.18 -0.75
C VAL A 28 22.85 -8.35 -1.52
N ARG A 29 23.84 -8.13 -2.39
CA ARG A 29 24.51 -9.19 -3.12
C ARG A 29 25.28 -10.13 -2.18
N GLU A 30 25.98 -9.61 -1.18
CA GLU A 30 26.67 -10.40 -0.17
C GLU A 30 25.71 -11.28 0.62
N LEU A 31 24.61 -10.70 1.11
CA LEU A 31 23.58 -11.42 1.85
C LEU A 31 22.96 -12.57 1.02
N VAL A 32 22.60 -12.29 -0.25
CA VAL A 32 22.06 -13.32 -1.15
C VAL A 32 23.08 -14.41 -1.42
N ALA A 33 24.34 -14.06 -1.73
CA ALA A 33 25.37 -15.04 -2.05
C ALA A 33 25.71 -15.95 -0.84
N ALA A 34 25.74 -15.38 0.36
CA ALA A 34 26.08 -16.13 1.57
C ALA A 34 24.96 -17.09 2.01
N GLN A 35 23.70 -16.69 1.86
CA GLN A 35 22.58 -17.47 2.42
C GLN A 35 21.81 -18.27 1.35
N PHE A 36 21.84 -17.81 0.08
CA PHE A 36 21.11 -18.44 -1.03
C PHE A 36 22.02 -18.60 -2.26
N PRO A 37 23.05 -19.46 -2.18
CA PRO A 37 24.07 -19.60 -3.23
C PRO A 37 23.48 -19.97 -4.60
N GLN A 38 22.30 -20.61 -4.65
CA GLN A 38 21.57 -20.91 -5.90
C GLN A 38 21.16 -19.65 -6.68
N TRP A 39 21.08 -18.49 -6.02
CA TRP A 39 20.69 -17.21 -6.63
C TRP A 39 21.85 -16.21 -6.73
N ALA A 40 23.04 -16.57 -6.26
CA ALA A 40 24.20 -15.66 -6.18
C ALA A 40 24.63 -15.07 -7.55
N ALA A 41 24.43 -15.82 -8.64
CA ALA A 41 24.78 -15.42 -9.98
C ALA A 41 23.70 -14.60 -10.69
N LEU A 42 22.51 -14.46 -10.11
CA LEU A 42 21.41 -13.71 -10.73
C LEU A 42 21.71 -12.19 -10.76
N PRO A 43 21.29 -11.49 -11.82
CA PRO A 43 21.32 -10.03 -11.83
C PRO A 43 20.57 -9.45 -10.63
N LEU A 44 21.12 -8.41 -10.01
CA LEU A 44 20.53 -7.72 -8.87
C LEU A 44 20.46 -6.23 -9.18
N GLU A 45 19.25 -5.67 -9.22
CA GLU A 45 18.95 -4.29 -9.58
C GLU A 45 18.05 -3.63 -8.54
N PRO A 46 18.37 -2.41 -8.07
CA PRO A 46 17.50 -1.68 -7.15
C PRO A 46 16.20 -1.31 -7.87
N VAL A 47 15.09 -1.41 -7.15
CA VAL A 47 13.76 -0.99 -7.62
C VAL A 47 13.44 0.36 -7.01
N ASP A 48 13.20 1.36 -7.86
CA ASP A 48 12.67 2.64 -7.40
C ASP A 48 11.21 2.46 -6.97
N SER A 49 11.01 2.37 -5.68
CA SER A 49 9.69 2.18 -5.09
C SER A 49 9.30 3.38 -4.22
N SER A 50 8.00 3.70 -4.22
CA SER A 50 7.44 4.69 -3.28
C SER A 50 7.36 4.16 -1.84
N GLY A 51 7.80 2.91 -1.59
CA GLY A 51 7.74 2.25 -0.28
C GLY A 51 8.54 2.99 0.80
N LEU A 52 8.00 3.01 2.01
CA LEU A 52 8.58 3.70 3.17
C LEU A 52 9.28 2.75 4.14
N VAL A 53 9.03 1.45 4.01
CA VAL A 53 9.41 0.43 5.00
C VAL A 53 10.59 -0.41 4.55
N ASN A 54 10.64 -0.78 3.26
CA ASN A 54 11.61 -1.72 2.72
C ASN A 54 12.39 -1.15 1.54
N ALA A 55 13.70 -1.47 1.46
CA ALA A 55 14.46 -1.46 0.23
C ALA A 55 14.07 -2.69 -0.61
N ILE A 56 13.82 -2.49 -1.90
CA ILE A 56 13.42 -3.55 -2.82
C ILE A 56 14.45 -3.66 -3.93
N TYR A 57 14.89 -4.88 -4.20
CA TYR A 57 15.79 -5.21 -5.30
C TYR A 57 15.17 -6.29 -6.19
N ARG A 58 15.23 -6.11 -7.50
CA ARG A 58 14.93 -7.17 -8.45
C ARG A 58 16.08 -8.17 -8.46
N LEU A 59 15.79 -9.47 -8.37
CA LEU A 59 16.76 -10.54 -8.41
C LEU A 59 16.41 -11.51 -9.56
N GLY A 60 17.17 -11.43 -10.63
CA GLY A 60 16.85 -12.12 -11.88
C GLY A 60 15.54 -11.63 -12.49
N THR A 61 14.80 -12.53 -13.13
CA THR A 61 13.51 -12.25 -13.78
C THR A 61 12.31 -12.47 -12.87
N ASP A 62 12.42 -13.36 -11.87
CA ASP A 62 11.27 -13.94 -11.19
C ASP A 62 11.26 -13.69 -9.67
N LEU A 63 12.29 -13.02 -9.16
CA LEU A 63 12.44 -12.80 -7.72
C LEU A 63 12.64 -11.32 -7.38
N SER A 64 12.36 -10.98 -6.13
CA SER A 64 12.74 -9.72 -5.48
C SER A 64 13.26 -9.97 -4.09
N VAL A 65 14.19 -9.13 -3.65
CA VAL A 65 14.73 -9.12 -2.29
C VAL A 65 14.15 -7.91 -1.57
N ARG A 66 13.64 -8.10 -0.36
CA ARG A 66 13.08 -7.05 0.50
C ARG A 66 13.85 -6.98 1.81
N LEU A 67 14.41 -5.83 2.10
CA LEU A 67 15.14 -5.55 3.35
C LEU A 67 14.47 -4.38 4.08
N PRO A 68 14.01 -4.55 5.31
CA PRO A 68 13.46 -3.44 6.07
C PRO A 68 14.51 -2.36 6.34
N PHE A 69 14.16 -1.09 6.14
CA PHE A 69 15.05 0.03 6.48
C PHE A 69 15.34 0.10 7.99
N ARG A 70 14.46 -0.45 8.80
CA ARG A 70 14.60 -0.62 10.24
C ARG A 70 14.59 -2.11 10.57
N PRO A 71 15.75 -2.77 10.50
CA PRO A 71 15.81 -4.19 10.76
C PRO A 71 15.44 -4.48 12.22
N THR A 72 14.56 -5.44 12.40
CA THR A 72 14.18 -5.96 13.72
C THR A 72 14.41 -7.46 13.77
N ILE A 73 14.80 -7.97 14.93
CA ILE A 73 14.85 -9.41 15.19
C ILE A 73 13.47 -9.79 15.75
N THR A 74 12.49 -9.83 14.87
CA THR A 74 11.12 -10.22 15.21
C THR A 74 10.61 -11.23 14.19
N ASP A 75 9.60 -12.02 14.58
CA ASP A 75 8.96 -12.97 13.66
C ASP A 75 8.06 -12.31 12.61
N GLU A 76 8.24 -11.00 12.33
CA GLU A 76 7.35 -10.25 11.42
C GLU A 76 7.33 -10.86 10.02
N VAL A 77 8.50 -11.14 9.43
CA VAL A 77 8.60 -11.73 8.09
C VAL A 77 7.91 -13.10 8.04
N ARG A 78 8.11 -13.93 9.07
CA ARG A 78 7.49 -15.27 9.17
C ARG A 78 5.99 -15.19 9.33
N ARG A 79 5.51 -14.22 10.09
CA ARG A 79 4.08 -13.99 10.29
C ARG A 79 3.44 -13.45 9.01
N GLU A 80 4.11 -12.52 8.30
CA GLU A 80 3.67 -12.08 6.97
C GLU A 80 3.58 -13.26 6.01
N GLN A 81 4.60 -14.12 5.95
CA GLN A 81 4.60 -15.33 5.13
C GLN A 81 3.40 -16.23 5.45
N ALA A 82 3.16 -16.54 6.72
CA ALA A 82 2.05 -17.39 7.12
C ALA A 82 0.70 -16.78 6.76
N LYS A 83 0.54 -15.46 6.97
CA LYS A 83 -0.67 -14.71 6.61
C LYS A 83 -0.92 -14.75 5.10
N LEU A 84 0.09 -14.43 4.29
CA LEU A 84 -0.04 -14.43 2.82
C LEU A 84 -0.35 -15.83 2.28
N ALA A 85 0.30 -16.87 2.80
CA ALA A 85 0.04 -18.25 2.41
C ALA A 85 -1.40 -18.69 2.74
N ALA A 86 -1.95 -18.23 3.87
CA ALA A 86 -3.32 -18.50 4.26
C ALA A 86 -4.36 -17.77 3.40
N LEU A 87 -4.06 -16.55 2.95
CA LEU A 87 -4.96 -15.72 2.15
C LEU A 87 -4.98 -16.07 0.66
N ALA A 88 -3.83 -16.43 0.10
CA ALA A 88 -3.65 -16.62 -1.33
C ALA A 88 -4.68 -17.56 -2.02
N PRO A 89 -5.11 -18.69 -1.42
CA PRO A 89 -6.06 -19.58 -2.07
C PRO A 89 -7.46 -18.99 -2.30
N PHE A 90 -7.81 -17.92 -1.59
CA PHE A 90 -9.14 -17.31 -1.65
C PHE A 90 -9.22 -16.15 -2.64
N LEU A 91 -8.07 -15.66 -3.16
CA LEU A 91 -8.01 -14.42 -3.91
C LEU A 91 -7.94 -14.65 -5.43
N PRO A 92 -8.66 -13.84 -6.22
CA PRO A 92 -8.75 -14.01 -7.67
C PRO A 92 -7.51 -13.53 -8.44
N VAL A 93 -6.59 -12.85 -7.78
CA VAL A 93 -5.35 -12.31 -8.37
C VAL A 93 -4.14 -12.67 -7.52
N ALA A 94 -2.95 -12.57 -8.09
CA ALA A 94 -1.73 -12.86 -7.37
C ALA A 94 -1.51 -11.91 -6.19
N ILE A 95 -0.93 -12.43 -5.12
CA ILE A 95 -0.46 -11.66 -3.97
C ILE A 95 1.00 -12.04 -3.68
N PRO A 96 1.77 -11.28 -2.88
CA PRO A 96 3.15 -11.61 -2.56
C PRO A 96 3.29 -13.01 -1.97
N SER A 97 4.31 -13.74 -2.41
CA SER A 97 4.71 -15.02 -1.83
C SER A 97 6.17 -14.97 -1.43
N VAL A 98 6.48 -15.43 -0.20
CA VAL A 98 7.84 -15.50 0.32
C VAL A 98 8.46 -16.83 -0.12
N GLU A 99 9.54 -16.76 -0.90
CA GLU A 99 10.28 -17.93 -1.38
C GLU A 99 11.38 -18.35 -0.38
N ALA A 100 11.97 -17.37 0.32
CA ALA A 100 12.96 -17.62 1.36
C ALA A 100 13.04 -16.46 2.36
N ILE A 101 13.50 -16.78 3.57
CA ILE A 101 13.75 -15.80 4.63
C ILE A 101 15.24 -15.85 4.97
N GLY A 102 15.90 -14.69 4.88
CA GLY A 102 17.28 -14.50 5.26
C GLY A 102 17.42 -14.20 6.75
N SER A 103 18.44 -14.76 7.34
CA SER A 103 18.78 -14.59 8.75
C SER A 103 19.62 -13.33 8.99
N PRO A 104 19.55 -12.74 10.19
CA PRO A 104 20.41 -11.63 10.58
C PRO A 104 21.89 -11.97 10.46
N THR A 105 22.70 -10.95 10.13
CA THR A 105 24.17 -11.00 10.10
C THR A 105 24.73 -9.75 10.77
N ASP A 106 26.05 -9.70 10.98
CA ASP A 106 26.70 -8.48 11.49
C ASP A 106 26.53 -7.29 10.52
N ALA A 107 26.46 -7.57 9.20
CA ALA A 107 26.27 -6.55 8.18
C ALA A 107 24.80 -6.07 8.06
N PHE A 108 23.85 -6.93 8.39
CA PHE A 108 22.41 -6.61 8.40
C PHE A 108 21.73 -7.30 9.59
N PRO A 109 21.39 -6.58 10.66
CA PRO A 109 20.99 -7.16 11.95
C PRO A 109 19.51 -7.55 12.05
N GLY A 110 18.83 -7.75 10.95
CA GLY A 110 17.41 -8.14 10.91
C GLY A 110 17.11 -9.27 9.96
N GLU A 111 15.91 -9.84 10.06
CA GLU A 111 15.38 -10.75 9.04
C GLU A 111 15.08 -9.96 7.76
N TRP A 112 15.25 -10.62 6.62
CA TRP A 112 14.94 -10.09 5.30
C TRP A 112 14.33 -11.22 4.45
N SER A 113 13.77 -10.91 3.29
CA SER A 113 13.03 -11.91 2.54
C SER A 113 13.26 -11.84 1.05
N VAL A 114 13.16 -13.02 0.40
CA VAL A 114 13.08 -13.17 -1.04
C VAL A 114 11.66 -13.54 -1.41
N HIS A 115 11.07 -12.78 -2.32
CA HIS A 115 9.70 -12.96 -2.79
C HIS A 115 9.68 -13.30 -4.28
N ARG A 116 8.61 -13.94 -4.73
CA ARG A 116 8.30 -14.02 -6.15
C ARG A 116 8.03 -12.63 -6.71
N TRP A 117 8.60 -12.33 -7.86
CA TRP A 117 8.29 -11.09 -8.57
C TRP A 117 6.90 -11.14 -9.19
N LEU A 118 6.08 -10.15 -8.92
CA LEU A 118 4.76 -10.01 -9.51
C LEU A 118 4.83 -9.06 -10.71
N SER A 119 4.34 -9.53 -11.87
CA SER A 119 4.35 -8.76 -13.11
C SER A 119 3.19 -7.77 -13.17
N GLY A 120 3.44 -6.62 -13.76
CA GLY A 120 2.47 -5.53 -13.93
C GLY A 120 3.10 -4.19 -13.62
N THR A 121 2.31 -3.14 -13.80
CA THR A 121 2.67 -1.76 -13.47
C THR A 121 1.65 -1.15 -12.53
N ASN A 122 2.07 -0.19 -11.71
CA ASN A 122 1.12 0.53 -10.88
C ASN A 122 0.20 1.38 -11.79
N PRO A 123 -1.14 1.30 -11.60
CA PRO A 123 -2.05 2.11 -12.39
C PRO A 123 -1.95 3.59 -12.04
N SER A 124 -2.14 4.45 -13.04
CA SER A 124 -2.26 5.89 -12.84
C SER A 124 -3.69 6.34 -13.16
N PRO A 125 -4.31 7.21 -12.34
CA PRO A 125 -5.65 7.72 -12.62
C PRO A 125 -5.75 8.43 -13.98
N ASP A 126 -4.65 9.01 -14.47
CA ASP A 126 -4.59 9.73 -15.73
C ASP A 126 -4.41 8.83 -16.97
N ALA A 127 -4.15 7.51 -16.76
CA ALA A 127 -3.77 6.59 -17.84
C ALA A 127 -4.35 5.18 -17.67
N LEU A 128 -5.62 5.08 -17.29
CA LEU A 128 -6.30 3.78 -17.19
C LEU A 128 -6.74 3.30 -18.57
N ALA A 129 -6.33 2.10 -18.97
CA ALA A 129 -6.69 1.50 -20.24
C ALA A 129 -8.21 1.17 -20.34
N ASP A 130 -8.76 0.59 -19.27
CA ASP A 130 -10.20 0.28 -19.13
C ASP A 130 -10.65 0.47 -17.68
N PRO A 131 -11.12 1.66 -17.31
CA PRO A 131 -11.50 1.95 -15.92
C PRO A 131 -12.66 1.10 -15.38
N ARG A 132 -13.63 0.73 -16.22
CA ARG A 132 -14.79 -0.07 -15.81
C ARG A 132 -14.37 -1.51 -15.53
N ARG A 133 -13.52 -2.06 -16.40
CA ARG A 133 -12.99 -3.41 -16.22
C ARG A 133 -12.10 -3.51 -14.99
N LEU A 134 -11.24 -2.52 -14.77
CA LEU A 134 -10.44 -2.46 -13.56
C LEU A 134 -11.32 -2.34 -12.30
N ALA A 135 -12.39 -1.56 -12.36
CA ALA A 135 -13.35 -1.44 -11.26
C ALA A 135 -14.01 -2.79 -10.93
N THR A 136 -14.41 -3.56 -11.96
CA THR A 136 -14.95 -4.92 -11.79
C THR A 136 -13.93 -5.87 -11.19
N ASP A 137 -12.67 -5.85 -11.67
CA ASP A 137 -11.60 -6.69 -11.12
C ASP A 137 -11.31 -6.35 -9.65
N LEU A 138 -11.25 -5.06 -9.30
CA LEU A 138 -11.05 -4.58 -7.93
C LEU A 138 -12.24 -4.98 -7.03
N ALA A 139 -13.46 -4.84 -7.51
CA ALA A 139 -14.66 -5.26 -6.78
C ALA A 139 -14.63 -6.77 -6.52
N ALA A 140 -14.26 -7.58 -7.51
CA ALA A 140 -14.12 -9.04 -7.35
C ALA A 140 -13.05 -9.40 -6.31
N PHE A 141 -11.92 -8.69 -6.28
CA PHE A 141 -10.89 -8.87 -5.27
C PHE A 141 -11.42 -8.53 -3.86
N VAL A 142 -12.05 -7.37 -3.69
CA VAL A 142 -12.59 -6.92 -2.40
C VAL A 142 -13.69 -7.85 -1.91
N ASP A 143 -14.58 -8.31 -2.79
CA ASP A 143 -15.65 -9.25 -2.45
C ASP A 143 -15.08 -10.61 -2.01
N ALA A 144 -14.10 -11.14 -2.74
CA ALA A 144 -13.43 -12.38 -2.36
C ALA A 144 -12.74 -12.24 -1.00
N PHE A 145 -12.08 -11.09 -0.76
CA PHE A 145 -11.38 -10.82 0.49
C PHE A 145 -12.35 -10.74 1.69
N ARG A 146 -13.49 -10.06 1.53
CA ARG A 146 -14.55 -9.95 2.55
C ARG A 146 -15.18 -11.29 2.94
N ARG A 147 -15.15 -12.28 2.03
CA ARG A 147 -15.75 -13.62 2.25
C ARG A 147 -14.78 -14.60 2.90
N ILE A 148 -13.53 -14.21 3.15
CA ILE A 148 -12.58 -15.11 3.78
C ILE A 148 -13.04 -15.44 5.19
N ASP A 149 -13.24 -16.73 5.44
CA ASP A 149 -13.56 -17.31 6.73
C ASP A 149 -12.36 -18.16 7.20
N LEU A 150 -11.45 -17.55 7.92
CA LEU A 150 -10.34 -18.23 8.55
C LEU A 150 -10.59 -18.33 10.04
N PRO A 151 -10.60 -19.56 10.60
CA PRO A 151 -10.88 -19.80 12.02
C PRO A 151 -9.82 -19.17 12.93
N ASP A 152 -8.55 -19.18 12.50
CA ASP A 152 -7.44 -18.58 13.20
C ASP A 152 -7.10 -17.24 12.53
N ARG A 153 -7.65 -16.16 13.04
CA ARG A 153 -7.25 -14.81 12.61
C ARG A 153 -5.79 -14.57 13.03
N PRO A 154 -4.86 -14.31 12.09
CA PRO A 154 -3.51 -13.96 12.48
C PRO A 154 -3.54 -12.78 13.46
N PRO A 155 -2.70 -12.78 14.51
CA PRO A 155 -2.68 -11.70 15.47
C PRO A 155 -2.44 -10.35 14.79
N ALA A 156 -3.21 -9.33 15.18
CA ALA A 156 -3.04 -7.99 14.66
C ALA A 156 -1.68 -7.40 15.06
N TYR A 157 -0.95 -6.86 14.11
CA TYR A 157 0.30 -6.14 14.36
C TYR A 157 0.04 -4.73 14.90
N PRO A 158 0.98 -4.10 15.61
CA PRO A 158 0.82 -2.73 16.11
C PRO A 158 0.46 -1.70 15.01
N GLY A 159 0.95 -1.86 13.78
CA GLY A 159 0.61 -1.00 12.63
C GLY A 159 -0.77 -1.27 12.02
N GLU A 160 -1.26 -2.51 12.08
CA GLU A 160 -2.50 -2.95 11.43
C GLU A 160 -3.76 -2.27 12.01
N ARG A 161 -3.76 -1.93 13.29
CA ARG A 161 -4.90 -1.27 13.93
C ARG A 161 -5.12 0.16 13.47
N ARG A 162 -4.08 0.84 13.00
CA ARG A 162 -4.15 2.27 12.69
C ARG A 162 -5.05 2.55 11.49
N THR A 163 -4.92 1.80 10.42
CA THR A 163 -5.72 1.97 9.19
C THR A 163 -7.15 1.47 9.35
N ARG A 164 -7.38 0.53 10.28
CA ARG A 164 -8.69 -0.08 10.58
C ARG A 164 -9.34 0.49 11.84
N ALA A 165 -8.71 1.48 12.48
CA ALA A 165 -9.24 2.12 13.66
C ALA A 165 -10.60 2.78 13.40
N PRO A 166 -11.48 2.88 14.43
CA PRO A 166 -12.73 3.63 14.31
C PRO A 166 -12.46 5.07 13.86
N MET A 167 -13.28 5.61 12.96
CA MET A 167 -13.09 6.95 12.41
C MET A 167 -13.03 8.03 13.48
N VAL A 168 -13.75 7.88 14.58
CA VAL A 168 -13.71 8.83 15.70
C VAL A 168 -12.31 8.99 16.30
N SER A 169 -11.49 7.93 16.29
CA SER A 169 -10.11 8.00 16.77
C SER A 169 -9.17 8.79 15.84
N MET A 170 -9.60 9.01 14.60
CA MET A 170 -8.88 9.78 13.59
C MET A 170 -9.27 11.29 13.61
N ASP A 171 -10.33 11.68 14.32
CA ASP A 171 -10.92 13.01 14.23
C ASP A 171 -9.91 14.13 14.54
N SER A 172 -9.23 14.05 15.67
CA SER A 172 -8.25 15.08 16.07
C SER A 172 -7.12 15.23 15.04
N SER A 173 -6.56 14.13 14.54
CA SER A 173 -5.47 14.17 13.56
C SER A 173 -5.93 14.66 12.19
N THR A 174 -7.16 14.33 11.79
CA THR A 174 -7.74 14.76 10.51
C THR A 174 -8.02 16.27 10.53
N ARG A 175 -8.68 16.78 11.59
CA ARG A 175 -8.94 18.23 11.75
C ARG A 175 -7.64 19.04 11.82
N LYS A 176 -6.63 18.51 12.50
CA LYS A 176 -5.30 19.13 12.52
C LYS A 176 -4.71 19.21 11.12
N ALA A 177 -4.73 18.11 10.34
CA ALA A 177 -4.21 18.09 8.98
C ALA A 177 -4.97 19.05 8.04
N ILE A 178 -6.31 19.18 8.18
CA ILE A 178 -7.10 20.17 7.45
C ILE A 178 -6.58 21.59 7.72
N GLY A 179 -6.37 21.94 8.99
CA GLY A 179 -5.88 23.28 9.37
C GLY A 179 -4.45 23.56 8.88
N GLU A 180 -3.56 22.55 8.93
CA GLU A 180 -2.16 22.68 8.47
C GLU A 180 -2.03 22.77 6.94
N LEU A 181 -3.07 22.41 6.20
CA LEU A 181 -3.14 22.51 4.73
C LEU A 181 -3.93 23.73 4.24
N ASP A 182 -4.21 24.71 5.14
CA ASP A 182 -4.88 25.96 4.76
C ASP A 182 -4.11 26.67 3.64
N GLY A 183 -4.85 27.19 2.65
CA GLY A 183 -4.29 27.78 1.44
C GLY A 183 -3.83 26.75 0.37
N LEU A 184 -3.77 25.46 0.67
CA LEU A 184 -3.46 24.39 -0.28
C LEU A 184 -4.69 23.60 -0.73
N ILE A 185 -5.73 23.55 0.11
CA ILE A 185 -7.00 22.87 -0.15
C ILE A 185 -8.18 23.76 0.24
N ASP A 186 -9.40 23.40 -0.19
CA ASP A 186 -10.62 23.96 0.36
C ASP A 186 -10.90 23.36 1.75
N THR A 187 -10.39 24.01 2.79
CA THR A 187 -10.49 23.54 4.18
C THR A 187 -11.93 23.45 4.67
N ARG A 188 -12.81 24.35 4.19
CA ARG A 188 -14.24 24.34 4.54
C ARG A 188 -14.93 23.11 3.96
N ALA A 189 -14.72 22.82 2.68
CA ALA A 189 -15.28 21.64 2.02
C ALA A 189 -14.72 20.35 2.66
N ALA A 190 -13.42 20.31 2.97
CA ALA A 190 -12.80 19.18 3.65
C ALA A 190 -13.41 18.92 5.02
N LEU A 191 -13.65 19.97 5.81
CA LEU A 191 -14.26 19.84 7.14
C LEU A 191 -15.70 19.33 7.04
N LEU A 192 -16.52 19.87 6.14
CA LEU A 192 -17.90 19.41 5.93
C LEU A 192 -17.94 17.95 5.49
N SER A 193 -17.10 17.58 4.52
CA SER A 193 -17.00 16.18 4.07
C SER A 193 -16.55 15.23 5.18
N TRP A 194 -15.63 15.67 6.03
CA TRP A 194 -15.19 14.89 7.19
C TRP A 194 -16.31 14.70 8.22
N GLU A 195 -17.02 15.77 8.58
CA GLU A 195 -18.12 15.73 9.56
C GLU A 195 -19.25 14.84 9.10
N GLU A 196 -19.64 14.93 7.83
CA GLU A 196 -20.63 14.06 7.21
C GLU A 196 -20.21 12.58 7.27
N SER A 197 -18.97 12.30 6.94
CA SER A 197 -18.43 10.93 6.98
C SER A 197 -18.30 10.40 8.41
N LEU A 198 -17.92 11.25 9.36
CA LEU A 198 -17.79 10.88 10.78
C LEU A 198 -19.15 10.61 11.43
N ALA A 199 -20.20 11.30 10.98
CA ALA A 199 -21.57 11.09 11.45
C ALA A 199 -22.22 9.82 10.85
N ALA A 200 -21.64 9.22 9.82
CA ALA A 200 -22.17 8.01 9.19
C ALA A 200 -22.11 6.81 10.17
N PRO A 201 -23.24 6.18 10.48
CA PRO A 201 -23.28 5.10 11.46
C PRO A 201 -22.47 3.88 10.99
N TYR A 202 -21.96 3.13 11.96
CA TYR A 202 -21.30 1.84 11.75
C TYR A 202 -21.96 0.78 12.64
N ASP A 203 -22.43 -0.29 12.02
CA ASP A 203 -23.17 -1.37 12.68
C ASP A 203 -22.27 -2.38 13.41
N GLY A 204 -20.97 -2.22 13.32
CA GLY A 204 -19.98 -3.12 13.92
C GLY A 204 -19.67 -4.37 13.08
N ARG A 205 -20.21 -4.49 11.86
CA ARG A 205 -19.88 -5.62 10.97
C ARG A 205 -18.42 -5.52 10.52
N GLU A 206 -17.63 -6.49 10.92
CA GLU A 206 -16.24 -6.61 10.53
C GLU A 206 -16.04 -7.72 9.49
N VAL A 207 -15.23 -7.44 8.48
CA VAL A 207 -14.81 -8.36 7.42
C VAL A 207 -13.29 -8.30 7.24
N TRP A 208 -12.71 -9.24 6.51
CA TRP A 208 -11.34 -9.09 6.08
C TRP A 208 -11.22 -7.89 5.13
N VAL A 209 -10.24 -7.03 5.39
CA VAL A 209 -9.93 -5.85 4.59
C VAL A 209 -8.43 -5.72 4.38
N HIS A 210 -8.03 -5.26 3.20
CA HIS A 210 -6.65 -4.92 2.88
C HIS A 210 -6.26 -3.59 3.54
N SER A 211 -7.19 -2.65 3.57
CA SER A 211 -7.12 -1.33 4.20
C SER A 211 -6.06 -0.34 3.64
N ASP A 212 -5.42 -0.65 2.50
CA ASP A 212 -4.48 0.25 1.81
C ASP A 212 -4.45 0.00 0.29
N LEU A 213 -5.63 -0.15 -0.35
CA LEU A 213 -5.78 -0.39 -1.79
C LEU A 213 -5.57 0.91 -2.62
N LYS A 214 -4.43 1.58 -2.43
CA LYS A 214 -4.02 2.74 -3.25
C LYS A 214 -3.29 2.30 -4.52
N PRO A 215 -3.14 3.16 -5.54
CA PRO A 215 -2.54 2.79 -6.83
C PRO A 215 -1.17 2.12 -6.72
N SER A 216 -0.31 2.56 -5.79
CA SER A 216 1.02 1.97 -5.59
C SER A 216 1.00 0.51 -5.11
N ASN A 217 -0.13 0.03 -4.60
CA ASN A 217 -0.32 -1.32 -4.08
C ASN A 217 -1.09 -2.24 -5.05
N LEU A 218 -1.39 -1.74 -6.25
CA LEU A 218 -2.05 -2.47 -7.33
C LEU A 218 -1.09 -2.68 -8.49
N LEU A 219 -1.15 -3.83 -9.13
CA LEU A 219 -0.46 -4.10 -10.38
C LEU A 219 -1.47 -4.44 -11.47
N VAL A 220 -1.31 -3.81 -12.62
CA VAL A 220 -2.18 -4.02 -13.78
C VAL A 220 -1.38 -4.46 -15.01
N SER A 221 -2.01 -5.23 -15.89
CA SER A 221 -1.48 -5.55 -17.21
C SER A 221 -1.57 -4.35 -18.16
N ALA A 222 -0.95 -4.46 -19.33
CA ALA A 222 -1.07 -3.44 -20.39
C ALA A 222 -2.51 -3.23 -20.86
N GLU A 223 -3.36 -4.26 -20.75
CA GLU A 223 -4.79 -4.22 -21.10
C GLU A 223 -5.66 -3.66 -19.94
N GLY A 224 -5.05 -3.20 -18.85
CA GLY A 224 -5.73 -2.61 -17.70
C GLY A 224 -6.40 -3.59 -16.75
N ARG A 225 -6.06 -4.91 -16.81
CA ARG A 225 -6.57 -5.92 -15.88
C ARG A 225 -5.78 -5.89 -14.57
N LEU A 226 -6.45 -6.02 -13.45
CA LEU A 226 -5.78 -6.26 -12.17
C LEU A 226 -5.07 -7.61 -12.22
N THR A 227 -3.74 -7.62 -12.07
CA THR A 227 -2.91 -8.84 -12.07
C THR A 227 -2.44 -9.23 -10.68
N ALA A 228 -2.21 -8.25 -9.82
CA ALA A 228 -1.80 -8.51 -8.45
C ALA A 228 -2.17 -7.36 -7.50
N VAL A 229 -2.27 -7.70 -6.22
CA VAL A 229 -2.35 -6.75 -5.11
C VAL A 229 -1.17 -7.01 -4.18
N ILE A 230 -0.50 -5.95 -3.73
CA ILE A 230 0.71 -6.03 -2.89
C ILE A 230 0.54 -5.22 -1.61
N ASP A 231 1.48 -5.38 -0.66
CA ASP A 231 1.52 -4.64 0.61
C ASP A 231 0.36 -5.01 1.56
N PHE A 232 0.40 -6.25 2.06
CA PHE A 232 -0.58 -6.81 3.00
C PHE A 232 -0.24 -6.51 4.48
N GLU A 233 0.68 -5.59 4.75
CA GLU A 233 1.10 -5.26 6.11
C GLU A 233 -0.09 -4.80 6.97
N THR A 234 -0.96 -3.97 6.41
CA THR A 234 -2.12 -3.40 7.12
C THR A 234 -3.39 -4.26 7.05
N CYS A 235 -3.37 -5.38 6.33
CA CYS A 235 -4.56 -6.20 6.15
C CYS A 235 -5.00 -6.90 7.45
N GLY A 236 -6.28 -7.13 7.57
CA GLY A 236 -6.87 -7.80 8.73
C GLY A 236 -8.37 -7.61 8.80
N VAL A 237 -8.96 -7.73 9.98
CA VAL A 237 -10.42 -7.62 10.16
C VAL A 237 -10.81 -6.19 10.56
N GLY A 238 -11.81 -5.63 9.89
CA GLY A 238 -12.27 -4.26 10.13
C GLY A 238 -13.52 -3.87 9.36
N ASP A 239 -13.83 -2.57 9.40
CA ASP A 239 -14.94 -1.97 8.67
C ASP A 239 -14.78 -2.17 7.16
N PRO A 240 -15.78 -2.72 6.42
CA PRO A 240 -15.71 -2.87 4.97
C PRO A 240 -15.43 -1.57 4.20
N ALA A 241 -15.68 -0.42 4.79
CA ALA A 241 -15.32 0.88 4.21
C ALA A 241 -13.80 1.09 4.05
N CYS A 242 -12.96 0.30 4.74
CA CYS A 242 -11.51 0.38 4.62
C CYS A 242 -10.97 0.01 3.22
N ASP A 243 -11.73 -0.71 2.41
CA ASP A 243 -11.30 -1.12 1.07
C ASP A 243 -11.91 -0.30 -0.07
N LEU A 244 -12.44 0.89 0.23
CA LEU A 244 -12.97 1.81 -0.77
C LEU A 244 -11.92 2.81 -1.30
N PHE A 245 -10.64 2.64 -0.97
CA PHE A 245 -9.56 3.52 -1.43
C PHE A 245 -9.48 3.68 -2.95
N PRO A 246 -9.62 2.62 -3.79
CA PRO A 246 -9.52 2.76 -5.24
C PRO A 246 -10.54 3.72 -5.83
N VAL A 247 -11.66 3.89 -5.15
CA VAL A 247 -12.78 4.74 -5.61
C VAL A 247 -12.33 6.17 -5.86
N TRP A 248 -11.57 6.76 -4.93
CA TRP A 248 -11.14 8.15 -5.03
C TRP A 248 -9.65 8.33 -5.38
N TYR A 249 -8.83 7.31 -5.14
CA TYR A 249 -7.41 7.35 -5.52
C TYR A 249 -7.18 7.03 -6.99
N LEU A 250 -8.11 6.32 -7.66
CA LEU A 250 -7.82 5.74 -8.97
C LEU A 250 -8.98 5.84 -9.96
N LEU A 251 -10.22 5.54 -9.53
CA LEU A 251 -11.32 5.35 -10.48
C LEU A 251 -12.00 6.66 -10.85
N PRO A 252 -12.21 6.93 -12.16
CA PRO A 252 -13.08 8.01 -12.60
C PRO A 252 -14.55 7.69 -12.27
N ALA A 253 -15.46 8.64 -12.43
CA ALA A 253 -16.87 8.50 -12.09
C ALA A 253 -17.50 7.20 -12.63
N SER A 254 -17.28 6.89 -13.92
CA SER A 254 -17.81 5.66 -14.53
C SER A 254 -17.28 4.36 -13.92
N GLY A 255 -16.06 4.36 -13.45
CA GLY A 255 -15.46 3.24 -12.72
C GLY A 255 -15.96 3.16 -11.27
N ARG A 256 -16.21 4.32 -10.64
CA ARG A 256 -16.79 4.38 -9.28
C ARG A 256 -18.19 3.78 -9.23
N ASP A 257 -19.02 4.11 -10.21
CA ASP A 257 -20.39 3.58 -10.31
C ASP A 257 -20.37 2.06 -10.51
N GLU A 258 -19.48 1.56 -11.37
CA GLU A 258 -19.29 0.13 -11.61
C GLU A 258 -18.82 -0.59 -10.34
N PHE A 259 -17.80 -0.06 -9.67
CA PHE A 259 -17.26 -0.64 -8.43
C PHE A 259 -18.32 -0.70 -7.34
N ARG A 260 -19.07 0.40 -7.17
CA ARG A 260 -20.13 0.50 -6.16
C ARG A 260 -21.25 -0.50 -6.41
N ALA A 261 -21.71 -0.60 -7.66
CA ALA A 261 -22.75 -1.54 -8.07
C ALA A 261 -22.31 -3.00 -7.90
N ALA A 262 -21.07 -3.33 -8.31
CA ALA A 262 -20.54 -4.68 -8.24
C ALA A 262 -20.40 -5.19 -6.79
N LEU A 263 -20.15 -4.31 -5.82
CA LEU A 263 -20.00 -4.65 -4.40
C LEU A 263 -21.28 -4.40 -3.59
N ASP A 264 -22.34 -3.88 -4.18
CA ASP A 264 -23.58 -3.47 -3.53
C ASP A 264 -23.32 -2.58 -2.28
N VAL A 265 -22.48 -1.54 -2.48
CA VAL A 265 -22.06 -0.67 -1.37
C VAL A 265 -23.17 0.32 -1.05
N ASP A 266 -23.71 0.23 0.17
CA ASP A 266 -24.70 1.17 0.68
C ASP A 266 -24.13 2.60 0.88
N ASP A 267 -25.05 3.59 0.98
CA ASP A 267 -24.69 5.00 1.12
C ASP A 267 -23.85 5.27 2.37
N VAL A 268 -24.14 4.59 3.46
CA VAL A 268 -23.49 4.81 4.75
C VAL A 268 -22.04 4.28 4.73
N THR A 269 -21.84 3.08 4.19
CA THR A 269 -20.50 2.51 3.97
C THR A 269 -19.70 3.36 2.98
N TRP A 270 -20.35 3.88 1.93
CA TRP A 270 -19.72 4.79 0.97
C TRP A 270 -19.23 6.08 1.63
N LEU A 271 -20.06 6.70 2.48
CA LEU A 271 -19.67 7.90 3.23
C LEU A 271 -18.49 7.64 4.16
N ARG A 272 -18.47 6.52 4.89
CA ARG A 272 -17.33 6.16 5.73
C ARG A 272 -16.05 5.94 4.91
N GLY A 273 -16.16 5.29 3.76
CA GLY A 273 -15.03 5.10 2.84
C GLY A 273 -14.45 6.43 2.34
N ARG A 274 -15.32 7.37 1.96
CA ARG A 274 -14.93 8.73 1.57
C ARG A 274 -14.14 9.44 2.68
N GLY A 275 -14.62 9.38 3.91
CA GLY A 275 -13.94 9.98 5.06
C GLY A 275 -12.57 9.34 5.34
N ARG A 276 -12.44 8.02 5.19
CA ARG A 276 -11.15 7.32 5.35
C ARG A 276 -10.13 7.78 4.30
N VAL A 277 -10.56 7.87 3.05
CA VAL A 277 -9.71 8.39 1.96
C VAL A 277 -9.31 9.84 2.23
N LEU A 278 -10.27 10.68 2.62
CA LEU A 278 -10.01 12.09 2.97
C LEU A 278 -8.93 12.19 4.05
N SER A 279 -9.08 11.47 5.16
CA SER A 279 -8.14 11.50 6.29
C SER A 279 -6.74 11.02 5.88
N GLN A 280 -6.63 9.94 5.10
CA GLN A 280 -5.34 9.43 4.64
C GLN A 280 -4.67 10.40 3.65
N ALA A 281 -5.42 10.93 2.69
CA ALA A 281 -4.90 11.84 1.68
C ALA A 281 -4.42 13.17 2.30
N LEU A 282 -5.14 13.70 3.28
CA LEU A 282 -4.69 14.86 4.07
C LEU A 282 -3.37 14.57 4.78
N GLY A 283 -3.25 13.41 5.43
CA GLY A 283 -2.01 12.97 6.07
C GLY A 283 -0.84 12.87 5.09
N TYR A 284 -1.04 12.21 3.94
CA TYR A 284 0.00 12.07 2.92
C TYR A 284 0.41 13.42 2.32
N LEU A 285 -0.54 14.31 2.02
CA LEU A 285 -0.21 15.63 1.50
C LEU A 285 0.58 16.45 2.52
N ARG A 286 0.17 16.46 3.79
CA ARG A 286 0.86 17.15 4.86
C ARG A 286 2.30 16.66 5.04
N ASP A 287 2.49 15.34 5.13
CA ASP A 287 3.76 14.76 5.55
C ASP A 287 4.75 14.58 4.39
N TYR A 288 4.26 14.46 3.14
CA TYR A 288 5.09 14.06 2.00
C TYR A 288 5.05 15.02 0.81
N LYS A 289 4.38 16.19 0.88
CA LYS A 289 4.26 17.11 -0.27
C LYS A 289 5.60 17.56 -0.85
N ASP A 290 6.65 17.62 -0.02
CA ASP A 290 7.98 18.10 -0.41
C ASP A 290 9.02 16.97 -0.56
N THR A 291 8.71 15.76 -0.08
CA THR A 291 9.69 14.66 0.02
C THR A 291 9.37 13.44 -0.82
N LYS A 292 8.10 13.19 -1.14
CA LYS A 292 7.62 12.03 -1.90
C LYS A 292 6.58 12.47 -2.95
N PRO A 293 7.02 12.98 -4.11
CA PRO A 293 6.13 13.56 -5.13
C PRO A 293 5.01 12.63 -5.59
N THR A 294 5.29 11.33 -5.76
CA THR A 294 4.30 10.34 -6.18
C THR A 294 3.15 10.21 -5.17
N LEU A 295 3.47 10.08 -3.87
CA LEU A 295 2.44 10.02 -2.82
C LEU A 295 1.65 11.32 -2.71
N ALA A 296 2.34 12.46 -2.83
CA ALA A 296 1.70 13.76 -2.81
C ALA A 296 0.74 13.96 -4.00
N ASN A 297 1.09 13.45 -5.18
CA ASN A 297 0.23 13.52 -6.36
C ASN A 297 -1.02 12.63 -6.20
N TYR A 298 -0.86 11.40 -5.72
CA TYR A 298 -2.02 10.57 -5.39
C TYR A 298 -2.93 11.23 -4.35
N ALA A 299 -2.35 11.85 -3.31
CA ALA A 299 -3.12 12.56 -2.31
C ALA A 299 -3.88 13.76 -2.87
N ARG A 300 -3.25 14.58 -3.73
CA ARG A 300 -3.91 15.72 -4.40
C ARG A 300 -5.07 15.26 -5.28
N HIS A 301 -4.85 14.20 -6.07
CA HIS A 301 -5.90 13.60 -6.90
C HIS A 301 -7.08 13.14 -6.04
N ALA A 302 -6.83 12.33 -5.01
CA ALA A 302 -7.87 11.81 -4.13
C ALA A 302 -8.64 12.93 -3.40
N LEU A 303 -7.96 13.97 -2.93
CA LEU A 303 -8.59 15.14 -2.31
C LEU A 303 -9.49 15.88 -3.31
N GLY A 304 -9.02 16.08 -4.55
CA GLY A 304 -9.81 16.68 -5.61
C GLY A 304 -11.11 15.92 -5.86
N GLU A 305 -11.03 14.59 -5.99
CA GLU A 305 -12.17 13.70 -6.23
C GLU A 305 -13.14 13.63 -5.05
N VAL A 306 -12.63 13.55 -3.82
CA VAL A 306 -13.46 13.55 -2.60
C VAL A 306 -14.21 14.87 -2.45
N LEU A 307 -13.53 16.01 -2.64
CA LEU A 307 -14.14 17.32 -2.45
C LEU A 307 -15.11 17.68 -3.58
N ALA A 308 -14.89 17.18 -4.80
CA ALA A 308 -15.84 17.31 -5.89
C ALA A 308 -17.14 16.52 -5.66
N ALA A 309 -17.05 15.33 -5.07
CA ALA A 309 -18.18 14.48 -4.73
C ALA A 309 -19.01 14.97 -3.53
N SER A 310 -18.54 15.98 -2.80
CA SER A 310 -19.21 16.57 -1.62
C SER A 310 -19.98 17.85 -1.96
N ARG A 311 -20.00 18.26 -3.23
CA ARG A 311 -20.75 19.43 -3.73
C ARG A 311 -22.07 19.00 -4.32
#